data_5b3c27af2bda49bec778e363fc81add1
#
_entry.id   5b3c27af2bda49bec778e363fc81add1
#
_cell.length_a   1.000
_cell.length_b   1.000
_cell.length_c   1.000
_cell.angle_alpha   90.00
_cell.angle_beta   90.00
_cell.angle_gamma   90.00
#
_symmetry.space_group_name_H-M   'P 1'
#
loop_
_entity.id
_entity.type
_entity.pdbx_description
1 polymer ?
#
loop_
_entity_poly.entity_id
_entity_poly.type
_entity_poly.pdbx_seq_one_letter_code
_entity_poly.pdbx_strand_id
1 'polypeptide(L)'
;MEFIVEGDPQGKARPRFSQKSGTVYTPAKTAKYEKLIRKAFLAAGGKAIPSDCYVGITVDAYFQIPKSYTKGKRLACQHNINRPAKKPDIDNTLKVVLDALNKAAYEDDKQVVEVSCRKWYSRSAGYLRISVREVKQ
;
A
#
# COMPACT_ATOMS: atom_id res chain seq x y z
N MET A 1 6.11 -13.97 -1.61
CA MET A 1 6.96 -12.82 -2.00
C MET A 1 6.59 -11.63 -1.11
N GLU A 2 7.55 -11.13 -0.37
CA GLU A 2 7.35 -9.99 0.54
C GLU A 2 8.35 -8.90 0.21
N PHE A 3 7.93 -7.64 0.27
CA PHE A 3 8.80 -6.50 -0.03
C PHE A 3 8.36 -5.27 0.76
N ILE A 4 9.26 -4.29 0.84
CA ILE A 4 9.09 -3.06 1.61
C ILE A 4 9.08 -1.88 0.65
N VAL A 5 8.15 -0.95 0.89
CA VAL A 5 8.11 0.36 0.22
C VAL A 5 8.38 1.42 1.27
N GLU A 6 9.50 2.09 1.18
CA GLU A 6 9.92 3.10 2.15
C GLU A 6 9.09 4.38 2.01
N GLY A 7 8.92 5.07 3.12
CA GLY A 7 8.15 6.30 3.22
C GLY A 7 6.79 6.09 3.87
N ASP A 8 6.23 7.15 4.43
CA ASP A 8 4.92 7.07 5.07
C ASP A 8 3.87 6.61 4.07
N PRO A 9 2.94 5.72 4.50
CA PRO A 9 1.90 5.22 3.62
C PRO A 9 1.03 6.34 3.06
N GLN A 10 0.69 6.23 1.77
CA GLN A 10 -0.19 7.17 1.06
C GLN A 10 -1.39 6.41 0.53
N GLY A 11 -2.53 7.07 0.49
CA GLY A 11 -3.75 6.49 -0.06
C GLY A 11 -3.95 6.85 -1.53
N LYS A 12 -4.87 6.13 -2.16
CA LYS A 12 -5.28 6.43 -3.53
C LYS A 12 -6.07 7.74 -3.53
N ALA A 13 -5.55 8.75 -4.24
CA ALA A 13 -6.30 9.98 -4.47
C ALA A 13 -7.38 9.74 -5.53
N ARG A 14 -8.49 10.47 -5.42
CA ARG A 14 -9.55 10.38 -6.42
C ARG A 14 -9.05 10.87 -7.77
N PRO A 15 -9.42 10.20 -8.88
CA PRO A 15 -9.13 10.72 -10.21
C PRO A 15 -9.73 12.12 -10.36
N ARG A 16 -9.02 12.99 -11.07
CA ARG A 16 -9.44 14.37 -11.34
C ARG A 16 -9.77 14.52 -12.81
N PHE A 17 -10.74 15.39 -13.09
CA PHE A 17 -11.12 15.73 -14.46
C PHE A 17 -10.33 16.96 -14.91
N SER A 18 -9.71 16.86 -16.09
CA SER A 18 -9.04 18.00 -16.70
C SER A 18 -10.00 18.74 -17.65
N GLN A 19 -10.29 19.98 -17.34
CA GLN A 19 -11.14 20.82 -18.21
C GLN A 19 -10.45 21.12 -19.55
N LYS A 20 -9.11 21.16 -19.57
CA LYS A 20 -8.36 21.44 -20.80
C LYS A 20 -8.42 20.27 -21.78
N SER A 21 -8.24 19.04 -21.30
CA SER A 21 -8.18 17.85 -22.14
C SER A 21 -9.49 17.09 -22.21
N GLY A 22 -10.44 17.38 -21.32
CA GLY A 22 -11.70 16.64 -21.22
C GLY A 22 -11.52 15.21 -20.71
N THR A 23 -10.39 14.90 -20.08
CA THR A 23 -10.06 13.54 -19.63
C THR A 23 -9.97 13.45 -18.11
N VAL A 24 -10.21 12.24 -17.59
CA VAL A 24 -9.99 11.92 -16.18
C VAL A 24 -8.55 11.44 -16.04
N TYR A 25 -7.86 11.90 -15.00
CA TYR A 25 -6.46 11.52 -14.75
C TYR A 25 -6.22 11.25 -13.27
N THR A 26 -5.21 10.41 -12.98
CA THR A 26 -4.73 10.15 -11.63
C THR A 26 -3.79 11.29 -11.22
N PRO A 27 -3.99 11.91 -10.02
CA PRO A 27 -3.07 12.95 -9.55
C PRO A 27 -1.61 12.47 -9.55
N ALA A 28 -0.70 13.36 -9.89
CA ALA A 28 0.72 13.04 -10.05
C ALA A 28 1.33 12.37 -8.81
N LYS A 29 0.95 12.82 -7.61
CA LYS A 29 1.44 12.24 -6.35
C LYS A 29 1.07 10.76 -6.22
N THR A 30 -0.17 10.41 -6.54
CA THR A 30 -0.65 9.02 -6.52
C THR A 30 0.05 8.18 -7.57
N ALA A 31 0.15 8.69 -8.79
CA ALA A 31 0.85 7.98 -9.88
C ALA A 31 2.31 7.70 -9.53
N LYS A 32 2.98 8.68 -8.90
CA LYS A 32 4.36 8.52 -8.45
C LYS A 32 4.50 7.45 -7.37
N TYR A 33 3.57 7.41 -6.42
CA TYR A 33 3.56 6.42 -5.35
C TYR A 33 3.29 5.01 -5.89
N GLU A 34 2.34 4.88 -6.81
CA GLU A 34 2.08 3.60 -7.48
C GLU A 34 3.32 3.09 -8.23
N LYS A 35 4.03 3.99 -8.89
CA LYS A 35 5.28 3.65 -9.58
C LYS A 35 6.36 3.18 -8.60
N LEU A 36 6.45 3.83 -7.43
CA LEU A 36 7.39 3.46 -6.37
C LEU A 36 7.09 2.05 -5.83
N ILE A 37 5.82 1.73 -5.61
CA ILE A 37 5.38 0.40 -5.15
C ILE A 37 5.77 -0.67 -6.20
N ARG A 38 5.46 -0.42 -7.46
CA ARG A 38 5.76 -1.34 -8.56
C ARG A 38 7.27 -1.57 -8.68
N LYS A 39 8.04 -0.49 -8.59
CA LYS A 39 9.50 -0.56 -8.65
C LYS A 39 10.06 -1.40 -7.51
N ALA A 40 9.55 -1.21 -6.28
CA ALA A 40 9.97 -1.97 -5.12
C ALA A 40 9.66 -3.47 -5.28
N PHE A 41 8.50 -3.80 -5.83
CA PHE A 41 8.11 -5.18 -6.14
C PHE A 41 9.10 -5.83 -7.10
N LEU A 42 9.40 -5.16 -8.21
CA LEU A 42 10.31 -5.67 -9.22
C LEU A 42 11.75 -5.78 -8.69
N ALA A 43 12.21 -4.79 -7.93
CA ALA A 43 13.54 -4.81 -7.34
C ALA A 43 13.75 -5.94 -6.34
N ALA A 44 12.67 -6.40 -5.70
CA ALA A 44 12.72 -7.54 -4.78
C ALA A 44 12.65 -8.90 -5.51
N GLY A 45 12.66 -8.89 -6.84
CA GLY A 45 12.59 -10.11 -7.64
C GLY A 45 11.16 -10.58 -7.92
N GLY A 46 10.17 -9.70 -7.79
CA GLY A 46 8.77 -10.03 -8.00
C GLY A 46 8.47 -10.40 -9.44
N LYS A 47 7.63 -11.41 -9.62
CA LYS A 47 7.16 -11.88 -10.92
C LYS A 47 5.65 -12.01 -10.90
N ALA A 48 5.04 -11.84 -12.08
CA ALA A 48 3.60 -11.92 -12.21
C ALA A 48 3.11 -13.35 -11.94
N ILE A 49 2.04 -13.45 -11.16
CA ILE A 49 1.32 -14.70 -10.95
C ILE A 49 0.44 -14.94 -12.18
N PRO A 50 0.47 -16.16 -12.76
CA PRO A 50 -0.30 -16.45 -13.98
C PRO A 50 -1.78 -16.15 -13.85
N SER A 51 -2.41 -15.80 -14.96
CA SER A 51 -3.81 -15.34 -15.01
C SER A 51 -4.84 -16.40 -14.55
N ASP A 52 -4.47 -17.68 -14.57
CA ASP A 52 -5.31 -18.78 -14.13
C ASP A 52 -5.16 -19.12 -12.64
N CYS A 53 -4.37 -18.34 -11.91
CA CYS A 53 -4.09 -18.56 -10.50
C CYS A 53 -4.78 -17.48 -9.66
N TYR A 54 -5.14 -17.83 -8.43
CA TYR A 54 -5.67 -16.90 -7.44
C TYR A 54 -4.54 -16.20 -6.70
N VAL A 55 -4.79 -14.96 -6.30
CA VAL A 55 -3.80 -14.10 -5.64
C VAL A 55 -4.32 -13.67 -4.28
N GLY A 56 -3.45 -13.69 -3.28
CA GLY A 56 -3.69 -13.12 -1.97
C GLY A 56 -2.69 -11.99 -1.70
N ILE A 57 -3.16 -10.91 -1.08
CA ILE A 57 -2.33 -9.75 -0.76
C ILE A 57 -2.51 -9.38 0.70
N THR A 58 -1.39 -9.17 1.38
CA THR A 58 -1.37 -8.66 2.74
C THR A 58 -0.59 -7.36 2.75
N VAL A 59 -1.17 -6.32 3.34
CA VAL A 59 -0.55 -5.01 3.46
C VAL A 59 -0.51 -4.62 4.93
N ASP A 60 0.69 -4.34 5.44
CA ASP A 60 0.88 -3.73 6.75
C ASP A 60 1.46 -2.33 6.54
N ALA A 61 0.70 -1.32 6.94
CA ALA A 61 1.08 0.08 6.75
C ALA A 61 1.60 0.63 8.08
N TYR A 62 2.87 1.03 8.08
CA TYR A 62 3.55 1.55 9.27
C TYR A 62 3.72 3.05 9.12
N PHE A 63 3.17 3.80 10.08
CA PHE A 63 3.21 5.25 10.09
C PHE A 63 4.24 5.74 11.10
N GLN A 64 5.00 6.76 10.75
CA GLN A 64 5.92 7.40 11.69
C GLN A 64 5.13 7.99 12.85
N ILE A 65 5.61 7.77 14.08
CA ILE A 65 5.01 8.37 15.27
C ILE A 65 5.27 9.89 15.21
N PRO A 66 4.23 10.73 15.35
CA PRO A 66 4.44 12.18 15.34
C PRO A 66 5.43 12.63 16.42
N LYS A 67 6.36 13.50 16.03
CA LYS A 67 7.40 13.98 16.93
C LYS A 67 6.84 14.78 18.11
N SER A 68 5.64 15.35 17.96
CA SER A 68 4.96 16.13 18.97
C SER A 68 4.35 15.31 20.10
N TYR A 69 4.26 13.98 19.94
CA TYR A 69 3.66 13.11 20.94
C TYR A 69 4.52 13.08 22.22
N THR A 70 3.87 13.04 23.38
CA THR A 70 4.52 12.86 24.67
C THR A 70 5.21 11.50 24.75
N LYS A 71 6.14 11.34 25.68
CA LYS A 71 6.86 10.08 25.89
C LYS A 71 5.91 8.93 26.15
N GLY A 72 4.90 9.11 26.99
CA GLY A 72 3.91 8.08 27.30
C GLY A 72 3.08 7.69 26.09
N LYS A 73 2.66 8.67 25.29
CA LYS A 73 1.89 8.43 24.07
C LYS A 73 2.74 7.73 23.01
N ARG A 74 4.02 8.11 22.90
CA ARG A 74 4.95 7.43 22.00
C ARG A 74 5.17 5.96 22.38
N LEU A 75 5.30 5.67 23.67
CA LEU A 75 5.42 4.29 24.16
C LEU A 75 4.16 3.47 23.82
N ALA A 76 2.99 4.05 24.00
CA ALA A 76 1.72 3.39 23.65
C ALA A 76 1.68 3.05 22.14
N CYS A 77 2.18 3.95 21.29
CA CYS A 77 2.28 3.68 19.84
C CYS A 77 3.29 2.55 19.55
N GLN A 78 4.44 2.57 20.20
CA GLN A 78 5.48 1.56 20.01
C GLN A 78 5.05 0.16 20.44
N HIS A 79 4.17 0.07 21.45
CA HIS A 79 3.66 -1.19 21.98
C HIS A 79 2.32 -1.61 21.35
N ASN A 80 1.89 -0.94 20.29
CA ASN A 80 0.66 -1.22 19.57
C ASN A 80 -0.62 -1.07 20.40
N ILE A 81 -0.53 -0.34 21.51
CA ILE A 81 -1.71 0.05 22.29
C ILE A 81 -2.50 1.11 21.52
N ASN A 82 -1.78 2.09 20.96
CA ASN A 82 -2.36 3.06 20.04
C ASN A 82 -2.07 2.67 18.60
N ARG A 83 -3.08 2.79 17.75
CA ARG A 83 -3.00 2.52 16.32
C ARG A 83 -3.28 3.80 15.54
N PRO A 84 -2.74 3.97 14.32
CA PRO A 84 -2.95 5.22 13.56
C PRO A 84 -4.34 5.29 12.94
N ALA A 85 -5.30 5.80 13.72
CA ALA A 85 -6.67 6.01 13.25
C ALA A 85 -6.77 7.36 12.51
N LYS A 86 -6.02 7.48 11.43
CA LYS A 86 -5.93 8.70 10.61
C LYS A 86 -5.79 8.33 9.14
N LYS A 87 -5.89 9.32 8.27
CA LYS A 87 -5.67 9.11 6.83
C LYS A 87 -4.23 8.69 6.54
N PRO A 88 -4.01 7.87 5.50
CA PRO A 88 -5.02 7.24 4.66
C PRO A 88 -5.76 6.12 5.39
N ASP A 89 -7.04 5.96 5.09
CA ASP A 89 -7.85 4.85 5.58
C ASP A 89 -7.46 3.54 4.88
N ILE A 90 -7.92 2.43 5.43
CA ILE A 90 -7.54 1.09 4.97
C ILE A 90 -7.92 0.87 3.51
N ASP A 91 -9.14 1.23 3.10
CA ASP A 91 -9.58 1.00 1.72
C ASP A 91 -8.74 1.79 0.72
N ASN A 92 -8.38 3.04 1.01
CA ASN A 92 -7.53 3.84 0.12
C ASN A 92 -6.08 3.33 0.08
N THR A 93 -5.56 2.85 1.20
CA THR A 93 -4.24 2.22 1.26
C THR A 93 -4.21 0.94 0.42
N LEU A 94 -5.23 0.10 0.59
CA LEU A 94 -5.33 -1.15 -0.17
C LEU A 94 -5.48 -0.87 -1.66
N LYS A 95 -6.32 0.11 -2.02
CA LYS A 95 -6.57 0.44 -3.42
C LYS A 95 -5.31 0.90 -4.16
N VAL A 96 -4.48 1.75 -3.54
CA VAL A 96 -3.25 2.20 -4.18
C VAL A 96 -2.27 1.03 -4.41
N VAL A 97 -2.23 0.08 -3.48
CA VAL A 97 -1.38 -1.11 -3.62
C VAL A 97 -1.89 -2.01 -4.74
N LEU A 98 -3.19 -2.29 -4.76
CA LEU A 98 -3.78 -3.15 -5.80
C LEU A 98 -3.61 -2.55 -7.19
N ASP A 99 -3.82 -1.24 -7.34
CA ASP A 99 -3.66 -0.55 -8.61
C ASP A 99 -2.19 -0.54 -9.05
N ALA A 100 -1.26 -0.33 -8.11
CA ALA A 100 0.17 -0.34 -8.41
C ALA A 100 0.66 -1.70 -8.90
N LEU A 101 0.14 -2.78 -8.31
CA LEU A 101 0.56 -4.14 -8.63
C LEU A 101 -0.16 -4.73 -9.85
N ASN A 102 -1.23 -4.09 -10.31
CA ASN A 102 -1.96 -4.54 -11.48
C ASN A 102 -1.04 -4.54 -12.71
N LYS A 103 -1.03 -5.63 -13.46
CA LYS A 103 -0.14 -5.87 -14.61
C LYS A 103 1.33 -6.09 -14.25
N ALA A 104 1.70 -6.03 -12.97
CA ALA A 104 3.07 -6.31 -12.51
C ALA A 104 3.13 -7.60 -11.68
N ALA A 105 2.30 -7.72 -10.65
CA ALA A 105 2.26 -8.89 -9.77
C ALA A 105 1.21 -9.92 -10.22
N TYR A 106 0.26 -9.51 -11.03
CA TYR A 106 -0.78 -10.34 -11.62
C TYR A 106 -1.26 -9.67 -12.90
N GLU A 107 -1.99 -10.39 -13.73
CA GLU A 107 -2.47 -9.85 -15.00
C GLU A 107 -3.69 -8.94 -14.83
N ASP A 108 -4.56 -9.28 -13.87
CA ASP A 108 -5.76 -8.52 -13.62
C ASP A 108 -6.11 -8.61 -12.14
N ASP A 109 -6.57 -7.51 -11.56
CA ASP A 109 -6.92 -7.45 -10.14
C ASP A 109 -8.12 -8.34 -9.76
N LYS A 110 -8.89 -8.82 -10.74
CA LYS A 110 -9.94 -9.83 -10.51
C LYS A 110 -9.40 -11.16 -10.01
N GLN A 111 -8.08 -11.42 -10.17
CA GLN A 111 -7.43 -12.61 -9.61
C GLN A 111 -7.30 -12.54 -8.10
N VAL A 112 -7.36 -11.35 -7.51
CA VAL A 112 -7.19 -11.15 -6.08
C VAL A 112 -8.44 -11.59 -5.35
N VAL A 113 -8.33 -12.66 -4.57
CA VAL A 113 -9.47 -13.30 -3.86
C VAL A 113 -9.35 -13.18 -2.35
N GLU A 114 -8.20 -12.81 -1.83
CA GLU A 114 -7.98 -12.61 -0.40
C GLU A 114 -7.13 -11.36 -0.18
N VAL A 115 -7.55 -10.53 0.75
CA VAL A 115 -6.77 -9.37 1.16
C VAL A 115 -6.79 -9.21 2.68
N SER A 116 -5.69 -8.71 3.22
CA SER A 116 -5.61 -8.28 4.61
C SER A 116 -4.85 -6.95 4.63
N CYS A 117 -5.34 -5.99 5.38
CA CYS A 117 -4.69 -4.69 5.48
C CYS A 117 -4.77 -4.21 6.93
N ARG A 118 -3.63 -3.85 7.50
CA ARG A 118 -3.52 -3.41 8.88
C ARG A 118 -2.67 -2.15 8.94
N LYS A 119 -2.97 -1.31 9.92
CA LYS A 119 -2.25 -0.05 10.14
C LYS A 119 -1.57 -0.10 11.52
N TRP A 120 -0.31 0.29 11.54
CA TRP A 120 0.56 0.26 12.73
C TRP A 120 1.37 1.54 12.83
N TYR A 121 1.91 1.83 14.00
CA TYR A 121 2.98 2.82 14.13
C TYR A 121 4.34 2.14 14.00
N SER A 122 5.25 2.79 13.26
CA SER A 122 6.64 2.38 13.15
C SER A 122 7.45 2.94 14.31
N ARG A 123 8.48 2.23 14.72
CA ARG A 123 9.45 2.73 15.71
C ARG A 123 10.45 3.72 15.09
N SER A 124 10.48 3.81 13.78
CA SER A 124 11.35 4.71 13.03
C SER A 124 10.57 5.38 11.91
N ALA A 125 11.11 5.41 10.69
CA ALA A 125 10.41 5.95 9.54
C ALA A 125 9.21 5.07 9.15
N GLY A 126 8.23 5.66 8.45
CA GLY A 126 7.08 4.93 7.92
C GLY A 126 7.45 4.08 6.72
N TYR A 127 6.67 3.05 6.48
CA TYR A 127 6.84 2.16 5.33
C TYR A 127 5.61 1.28 5.13
N LEU A 128 5.50 0.69 3.93
CA LEU A 128 4.56 -0.40 3.67
C LEU A 128 5.32 -1.72 3.64
N ARG A 129 4.76 -2.73 4.26
CA ARG A 129 5.18 -4.12 4.04
C ARG A 129 4.07 -4.80 3.26
N ILE A 130 4.41 -5.34 2.11
CA ILE A 130 3.45 -5.96 1.20
C ILE A 130 3.86 -7.40 0.94
N SER A 131 2.90 -8.31 1.04
CA SER A 131 3.08 -9.71 0.69
C SER A 131 2.13 -10.07 -0.45
N VAL A 132 2.68 -10.70 -1.47
CA VAL A 132 1.92 -11.20 -2.63
C VAL A 132 2.14 -12.71 -2.69
N ARG A 133 1.05 -13.46 -2.75
CA ARG A 133 1.13 -14.93 -2.78
C ARG A 133 0.09 -15.51 -3.72
N GLU A 134 0.39 -16.69 -4.23
CA GLU A 134 -0.59 -17.50 -4.92
C GLU A 134 -1.46 -18.20 -3.89
N VAL A 135 -2.79 -18.17 -4.08
CA VAL A 135 -3.74 -18.86 -3.21
C VAL A 135 -4.05 -20.20 -3.85
N LYS A 136 -3.81 -21.28 -3.11
CA LYS A 136 -4.10 -22.63 -3.60
C LYS A 136 -5.59 -22.89 -3.61
N GLN A 137 -6.01 -23.61 -4.63
CA GLN A 137 -7.41 -24.04 -4.78
C GLN A 137 -7.71 -25.24 -3.88
#